data_d225cb345195eb0164257779eba88339
#
_entry.id   d225cb345195eb0164257779eba88339
#
_cell.length_a   1.000
_cell.length_b   1.000
_cell.length_c   1.000
_cell.angle_alpha   90.00
_cell.angle_beta   90.00
_cell.angle_gamma   90.00
#
_symmetry.space_group_name_H-M   'P 1'
#
loop_
_entity.id
_entity.type
_entity.pdbx_description
1 polymer ?
#
loop_
_entity_poly.entity_id
_entity_poly.type
_entity_poly.pdbx_seq_one_letter_code
_entity_poly.pdbx_strand_id
1 'polypeptide(L)'
;GGLHCHLLLMYDGAKRQNDWHLAKEVGKKWKMITGGLGEYYSYHDTERKQNYARNGKLGIGMIHQNNAQEVENAVRSALYLTEPNKYEQRLKLWLPNMRTFGHGVYRTKKRRGLPPISK
;
A
#
# COMPACT_ATOMS: atom_id res chain seq x y z
N GLY A 1 10.64 14.56 -12.78
CA GLY A 1 10.70 13.19 -12.41
C GLY A 1 10.36 12.23 -13.53
N GLY A 2 10.88 11.02 -13.42
CA GLY A 2 10.61 9.93 -14.35
C GLY A 2 9.32 9.20 -14.01
N LEU A 3 9.11 8.09 -14.71
CA LEU A 3 8.00 7.19 -14.41
C LEU A 3 8.16 6.62 -13.02
N HIS A 4 7.08 6.63 -12.26
CA HIS A 4 7.05 6.06 -10.92
C HIS A 4 5.66 5.54 -10.60
N CYS A 5 5.57 4.67 -9.61
CA CYS A 5 4.29 4.20 -9.12
C CYS A 5 4.26 4.27 -7.60
N HIS A 6 3.05 4.41 -7.08
CA HIS A 6 2.78 4.32 -5.66
C HIS A 6 2.12 2.98 -5.38
N LEU A 7 2.59 2.32 -4.33
CA LEU A 7 2.04 1.03 -3.91
C LEU A 7 1.40 1.16 -2.54
N LEU A 8 0.19 0.66 -2.42
CA LEU A 8 -0.48 0.46 -1.16
C LEU A 8 -0.53 -1.04 -0.89
N LEU A 9 0.15 -1.47 0.17
CA LEU A 9 0.24 -2.86 0.55
C LEU A 9 -0.70 -3.12 1.72
N MET A 10 -1.60 -4.08 1.55
CA MET A 10 -2.55 -4.47 2.59
C MET A 10 -2.37 -5.95 2.91
N TYR A 11 -2.07 -6.23 4.17
CA TYR A 11 -1.90 -7.59 4.67
C TYR A 11 -2.89 -7.86 5.79
N ASP A 12 -3.23 -9.14 5.97
CA ASP A 12 -3.99 -9.56 7.13
C ASP A 12 -3.15 -9.35 8.39
N GLY A 13 -3.56 -8.41 9.23
CA GLY A 13 -2.84 -8.05 10.45
C GLY A 13 -2.75 -9.16 11.48
N ALA A 14 -3.60 -10.18 11.40
CA ALA A 14 -3.49 -11.37 12.24
C ALA A 14 -2.32 -12.27 11.85
N LYS A 15 -1.82 -12.12 10.62
CA LYS A 15 -0.75 -12.97 10.08
C LYS A 15 0.55 -12.23 9.88
N ARG A 16 0.50 -10.94 9.54
CA ARG A 16 1.68 -10.15 9.23
C ARG A 16 1.55 -8.76 9.84
N GLN A 17 2.48 -8.39 10.71
CA GLN A 17 2.42 -7.14 11.45
C GLN A 17 3.64 -6.23 11.23
N ASN A 18 4.74 -6.77 10.73
CA ASN A 18 5.96 -5.98 10.50
C ASN A 18 5.90 -5.26 9.15
N ASP A 19 5.16 -4.17 9.10
CA ASP A 19 4.93 -3.37 7.90
C ASP A 19 6.22 -2.82 7.29
N TRP A 20 7.14 -2.35 8.12
CA TRP A 20 8.42 -1.81 7.66
C TRP A 20 9.23 -2.86 6.89
N HIS A 21 9.34 -4.06 7.46
CA HIS A 21 10.05 -5.17 6.83
C HIS A 21 9.39 -5.58 5.51
N LEU A 22 8.06 -5.68 5.50
CA LEU A 22 7.30 -6.04 4.31
C LEU A 22 7.50 -5.04 3.18
N ALA A 23 7.47 -3.75 3.49
CA ALA A 23 7.73 -2.69 2.51
C ALA A 23 9.16 -2.77 1.97
N LYS A 24 10.12 -3.04 2.83
CA LYS A 24 11.53 -3.19 2.44
C LYS A 24 11.73 -4.36 1.48
N GLU A 25 11.08 -5.49 1.72
CA GLU A 25 11.15 -6.65 0.84
C GLU A 25 10.59 -6.37 -0.55
N VAL A 26 9.50 -5.63 -0.63
CA VAL A 26 8.93 -5.20 -1.92
C VAL A 26 9.90 -4.27 -2.65
N GLY A 27 10.52 -3.34 -1.93
CA GLY A 27 11.53 -2.44 -2.50
C GLY A 27 12.73 -3.20 -3.08
N LYS A 28 13.21 -4.22 -2.38
CA LYS A 28 14.29 -5.08 -2.88
C LYS A 28 13.89 -5.80 -4.17
N LYS A 29 12.67 -6.31 -4.23
CA LYS A 29 12.13 -6.96 -5.44
C LYS A 29 12.08 -5.98 -6.61
N TRP A 30 11.66 -4.75 -6.35
CA TRP A 30 11.63 -3.70 -7.36
C TRP A 30 13.02 -3.45 -7.95
N LYS A 31 14.03 -3.31 -7.10
CA LYS A 31 15.40 -3.15 -7.56
C LYS A 31 15.88 -4.33 -8.39
N MET A 32 15.55 -5.55 -7.98
CA MET A 32 15.92 -6.75 -8.71
C MET A 32 15.24 -6.83 -10.08
N ILE A 33 13.95 -6.58 -10.15
CA ILE A 33 13.16 -6.62 -11.40
C ILE A 33 13.66 -5.57 -12.40
N THR A 34 14.07 -4.41 -11.92
CA THR A 34 14.56 -3.32 -12.77
C THR A 34 16.05 -3.39 -13.08
N GLY A 35 16.72 -4.48 -12.69
CA GLY A 35 18.16 -4.62 -12.93
C GLY A 35 19.02 -3.59 -12.19
N GLY A 36 18.54 -3.11 -11.05
CA GLY A 36 19.23 -2.11 -10.24
C GLY A 36 18.95 -0.66 -10.64
N LEU A 37 18.16 -0.44 -11.71
CA LEU A 37 17.86 0.92 -12.18
C LEU A 37 16.72 1.56 -11.40
N GLY A 38 15.79 0.76 -10.85
CA GLY A 38 14.68 1.26 -10.08
C GLY A 38 15.08 1.60 -8.66
N GLU A 39 14.60 2.72 -8.18
CA GLU A 39 14.75 3.11 -6.79
C GLU A 39 13.41 3.07 -6.10
N TYR A 40 13.42 2.93 -4.77
CA TYR A 40 12.18 2.94 -3.99
C TYR A 40 12.31 3.85 -2.78
N TYR A 41 11.17 4.32 -2.34
CA TYR A 41 11.03 5.13 -1.15
C TYR A 41 9.91 4.55 -0.30
N SER A 42 10.17 4.37 0.98
CA SER A 42 9.18 3.84 1.92
C SER A 42 8.71 4.93 2.87
N TYR A 43 7.38 5.03 3.04
CA TYR A 43 6.77 5.93 4.04
C TYR A 43 6.83 5.35 5.46
N HIS A 44 7.50 4.22 5.65
CA HIS A 44 7.65 3.56 6.96
C HIS A 44 8.83 4.07 7.75
N ASP A 45 9.38 5.23 7.40
CA ASP A 45 10.39 5.92 8.19
C ASP A 45 9.86 6.20 9.59
N THR A 46 10.63 5.82 10.61
CA THR A 46 10.24 5.94 12.01
C THR A 46 9.89 7.37 12.39
N GLU A 47 10.69 8.34 11.96
CA GLU A 47 10.45 9.75 12.26
C GLU A 47 9.13 10.24 11.67
N ARG A 48 8.84 9.90 10.42
CA ARG A 48 7.57 10.26 9.78
C ARG A 48 6.38 9.60 10.46
N LYS A 49 6.49 8.32 10.80
CA LYS A 49 5.45 7.62 11.56
C LYS A 49 5.17 8.32 12.89
N GLN A 50 6.20 8.70 13.61
CA GLN A 50 6.06 9.40 14.88
C GLN A 50 5.37 10.75 14.72
N ASN A 51 5.72 11.50 13.68
CA ASN A 51 5.09 12.79 13.41
C ASN A 51 3.60 12.63 13.08
N TYR A 52 3.25 11.68 12.23
CA TYR A 52 1.85 11.40 11.92
C TYR A 52 1.08 10.90 13.15
N ALA A 53 1.70 10.07 13.97
CA ALA A 53 1.07 9.57 15.19
C ALA A 53 0.79 10.69 16.19
N ARG A 54 1.73 11.63 16.37
CA ARG A 54 1.54 12.79 17.24
C ARG A 54 0.36 13.65 16.81
N ASN A 55 0.13 13.75 15.50
CA ASN A 55 -0.96 14.53 14.93
C ASN A 55 -2.27 13.73 14.79
N GLY A 56 -2.30 12.49 15.25
CA GLY A 56 -3.47 11.62 15.12
C GLY A 56 -3.81 11.25 13.69
N LYS A 57 -2.86 11.34 12.76
CA LYS A 57 -3.07 11.12 11.31
C LYS A 57 -2.34 9.91 10.76
N LEU A 58 -1.76 9.06 11.62
CA LEU A 58 -1.05 7.87 11.16
C LEU A 58 -2.01 6.89 10.50
N GLY A 59 -1.81 6.64 9.19
CA GLY A 59 -2.65 5.76 8.37
C GLY A 59 -1.92 4.53 7.84
N ILE A 60 -0.74 4.22 8.37
CA ILE A 60 0.03 3.04 8.00
C ILE A 60 0.39 2.26 9.27
N GLY A 61 0.75 1.00 9.09
CA GLY A 61 1.01 0.09 10.20
C GLY A 61 -0.21 -0.75 10.49
N MET A 62 -0.43 -1.08 11.75
CA MET A 62 -1.59 -1.88 12.16
C MET A 62 -2.86 -1.01 12.16
N ILE A 63 -3.83 -1.41 11.37
CA ILE A 63 -5.13 -0.74 11.29
C ILE A 63 -6.20 -1.70 11.78
N HIS A 64 -6.90 -1.32 12.84
CA HIS A 64 -7.98 -2.12 13.42
C HIS A 64 -9.31 -1.70 12.81
N GLN A 65 -10.05 -2.65 12.27
CA GLN A 65 -11.34 -2.37 11.61
C GLN A 65 -12.37 -1.73 12.53
N ASN A 66 -12.25 -1.94 13.84
CA ASN A 66 -13.17 -1.37 14.83
C ASN A 66 -12.75 0.02 15.32
N ASN A 67 -11.61 0.51 14.89
CA ASN A 67 -11.13 1.84 15.24
C ASN A 67 -11.39 2.80 14.08
N ALA A 68 -12.45 3.58 14.18
CA ALA A 68 -12.89 4.47 13.11
C ALA A 68 -11.80 5.49 12.72
N GLN A 69 -11.04 6.01 13.67
CA GLN A 69 -9.99 6.98 13.41
C GLN A 69 -8.83 6.36 12.62
N GLU A 70 -8.42 5.16 12.97
CA GLU A 70 -7.37 4.44 12.24
C GLU A 70 -7.82 4.17 10.79
N VAL A 71 -9.05 3.71 10.61
CA VAL A 71 -9.61 3.44 9.28
C VAL A 71 -9.68 4.73 8.46
N GLU A 72 -10.14 5.83 9.04
CA GLU A 72 -10.19 7.12 8.35
C GLU A 72 -8.79 7.58 7.93
N ASN A 73 -7.80 7.45 8.80
CA ASN A 73 -6.42 7.80 8.50
C ASN A 73 -5.86 6.94 7.36
N ALA A 74 -6.16 5.63 7.35
CA ALA A 74 -5.72 4.73 6.29
C ALA A 74 -6.34 5.10 4.95
N VAL A 75 -7.64 5.39 4.92
CA VAL A 75 -8.34 5.84 3.72
C VAL A 75 -7.76 7.15 3.19
N ARG A 76 -7.50 8.10 4.08
CA ARG A 76 -6.89 9.39 3.71
C ARG A 76 -5.50 9.20 3.08
N SER A 77 -4.68 8.33 3.65
CA SER A 77 -3.36 8.01 3.10
C SER A 77 -3.46 7.40 1.71
N ALA A 78 -4.41 6.50 1.50
CA ALA A 78 -4.65 5.89 0.19
C ALA A 78 -5.12 6.92 -0.84
N LEU A 79 -6.06 7.79 -0.46
CA LEU A 79 -6.59 8.83 -1.36
C LEU A 79 -5.52 9.83 -1.76
N TYR A 80 -4.58 10.13 -0.88
CA TYR A 80 -3.46 11.01 -1.19
C TYR A 80 -2.65 10.50 -2.39
N LEU A 81 -2.49 9.19 -2.52
CA LEU A 81 -1.74 8.59 -3.63
C LEU A 81 -2.45 8.75 -4.98
N THR A 82 -3.75 8.95 -4.98
CA THR A 82 -4.57 9.05 -6.18
C THR A 82 -5.01 10.47 -6.50
N GLU A 83 -4.48 11.48 -5.79
CA GLU A 83 -4.91 12.86 -5.94
C GLU A 83 -4.52 13.41 -7.31
N PRO A 84 -5.50 13.74 -8.19
CA PRO A 84 -5.21 14.13 -9.57
C PRO A 84 -4.71 15.58 -9.70
N ASN A 85 -4.84 16.38 -8.66
CA ASN A 85 -4.48 17.80 -8.68
C ASN A 85 -2.98 18.06 -8.61
N LYS A 86 -2.20 17.05 -8.26
CA LYS A 86 -0.75 17.17 -8.24
C LYS A 86 -0.21 16.97 -9.64
N TYR A 87 0.37 18.00 -10.21
CA TYR A 87 0.97 17.93 -11.54
C TYR A 87 1.96 16.77 -11.68
N GLU A 88 2.74 16.53 -10.65
CA GLU A 88 3.75 15.48 -10.60
C GLU A 88 3.17 14.06 -10.67
N GLN A 89 1.89 13.91 -10.35
CA GLN A 89 1.22 12.60 -10.34
C GLN A 89 0.43 12.32 -11.62
N ARG A 90 0.43 13.26 -12.57
CA ARG A 90 -0.23 13.04 -13.86
C ARG A 90 0.63 12.16 -14.74
N LEU A 91 0.16 10.94 -14.98
CA LEU A 91 0.84 10.02 -15.86
C LEU A 91 0.38 10.22 -17.28
N LYS A 92 1.33 10.46 -18.18
CA LYS A 92 1.05 10.47 -19.62
C LYS A 92 1.03 9.03 -20.11
N LEU A 93 -0.08 8.61 -20.69
CA LEU A 93 -0.22 7.28 -21.27
C LEU A 93 0.38 7.27 -22.67
N TRP A 94 1.51 6.58 -22.84
CA TRP A 94 2.20 6.52 -24.14
C TRP A 94 1.95 5.22 -24.88
N LEU A 95 1.46 4.20 -24.18
CA LEU A 95 1.25 2.88 -24.77
C LEU A 95 -0.24 2.52 -24.75
N PRO A 96 -0.73 1.83 -25.82
CA PRO A 96 -2.08 1.28 -25.79
C PRO A 96 -2.23 0.35 -24.58
N ASN A 97 -3.40 0.39 -23.94
CA ASN A 97 -3.74 -0.44 -22.79
C ASN A 97 -2.90 -0.17 -21.53
N MET A 98 -2.14 0.92 -21.50
CA MET A 98 -1.44 1.32 -20.28
C MET A 98 -2.43 1.75 -19.22
N ARG A 99 -2.29 1.20 -18.02
CA ARG A 99 -3.18 1.51 -16.90
C ARG A 99 -2.52 2.46 -15.93
N THR A 100 -3.29 3.41 -15.40
CA THR A 100 -2.83 4.31 -14.33
C THR A 100 -3.14 3.74 -12.95
N PHE A 101 -4.03 2.75 -12.87
CA PHE A 101 -4.43 2.12 -11.62
C PHE A 101 -4.49 0.60 -11.80
N GLY A 102 -3.98 -0.11 -10.83
CA GLY A 102 -4.07 -1.56 -10.80
C GLY A 102 -4.21 -2.06 -9.36
N HIS A 103 -4.71 -3.26 -9.20
CA HIS A 103 -4.83 -3.89 -7.89
C HIS A 103 -4.64 -5.40 -7.99
N GLY A 104 -4.21 -6.00 -6.89
CA GLY A 104 -4.18 -7.43 -6.74
C GLY A 104 -5.57 -8.00 -6.52
N VAL A 105 -5.69 -9.32 -6.63
CA VAL A 105 -6.92 -10.04 -6.34
C VAL A 105 -6.72 -10.82 -5.06
N TYR A 106 -7.57 -10.57 -4.07
CA TYR A 106 -7.57 -11.33 -2.84
C TYR A 106 -8.33 -12.63 -3.03
N ARG A 107 -7.67 -13.76 -2.73
CA ARG A 107 -8.29 -15.09 -2.81
C ARG A 107 -8.31 -15.68 -1.41
N THR A 108 -9.51 -15.99 -0.92
CA THR A 108 -9.65 -16.74 0.33
C THR A 108 -9.34 -18.20 0.08
N LYS A 109 -8.54 -18.80 0.97
CA LYS A 109 -8.33 -20.26 0.94
C LYS A 109 -9.61 -20.95 1.38
N LYS A 110 -10.00 -22.02 0.69
CA LYS A 110 -11.09 -22.88 1.15
C LYS A 110 -10.74 -23.44 2.53
N ARG A 111 -11.70 -23.40 3.44
CA ARG A 111 -11.55 -23.99 4.77
C ARG A 111 -11.55 -25.50 4.61
N ARG A 112 -10.44 -26.15 4.96
CA ARG A 112 -10.34 -27.60 4.93
C ARG A 112 -11.20 -28.19 6.05
N GLY A 113 -11.95 -29.24 5.74
CA GLY A 113 -12.70 -30.02 6.72
C GLY A 113 -13.98 -29.38 7.24
N LEU A 114 -14.39 -28.25 6.72
CA LEU A 114 -15.64 -27.59 7.08
C LEU A 114 -16.47 -27.34 5.83
N PRO A 115 -17.81 -27.59 5.89
CA PRO A 115 -18.67 -27.26 4.78
C PRO A 115 -18.68 -25.74 4.55
N PRO A 116 -18.94 -25.30 3.30
CA PRO A 116 -19.13 -23.89 3.04
C PRO A 116 -20.27 -23.34 3.90
N ILE A 117 -20.07 -22.11 4.39
CA ILE A 117 -21.16 -21.43 5.09
C ILE A 117 -22.20 -21.07 4.04
N SER A 118 -23.31 -21.79 4.05
CA SER A 118 -24.46 -21.44 3.21
C SER A 118 -25.23 -20.31 3.84
N LYS A 119 -25.55 -19.34 3.05
CA LYS A 119 -26.50 -18.30 3.47
C LYS A 119 -27.87 -18.62 2.93
#